data_838fe12173069bf9ef288f574d4364af
#
_entry.id   838fe12173069bf9ef288f574d4364af
#
_cell.length_a   1.000
_cell.length_b   1.000
_cell.length_c   1.000
_cell.angle_alpha   90.00
_cell.angle_beta   90.00
_cell.angle_gamma   90.00
#
_symmetry.space_group_name_H-M   'P 1'
#
loop_
_entity.id
_entity.type
_entity.pdbx_description
1 polymer ?
#
loop_
_entity_poly.entity_id
_entity_poly.type
_entity_poly.pdbx_seq_one_letter_code
_entity_poly.pdbx_strand_id
1 'polypeptide(L)'
;MALPTEWFLPASQSMIGQWLGHGYLGLQGSIHPYYIMAALYLVVFSVGEAFYSPRVYEYAAAIAPKGQEASYGSLAYLPFLVGKLLVGAGGWLLAAYVPEHGPRHPGTMWLIFALAASVAPVGLIAFRRYIRVPEAGRQDVD
;
A
#
# COMPACT_ATOMS: atom_id res chain seq x y z
N MET A 1 -6.75 -0.35 -8.37
CA MET A 1 -6.89 -1.15 -9.59
C MET A 1 -8.29 -1.76 -9.78
N ALA A 2 -9.25 -1.46 -8.91
CA ALA A 2 -10.66 -1.80 -9.10
C ALA A 2 -11.42 -0.81 -10.02
N LEU A 3 -10.76 0.25 -10.49
CA LEU A 3 -11.36 1.26 -11.36
C LEU A 3 -11.36 0.78 -12.82
N PRO A 4 -12.38 1.16 -13.61
CA PRO A 4 -12.42 0.88 -15.04
C PRO A 4 -11.20 1.47 -15.74
N THR A 5 -10.47 0.67 -16.50
CA THR A 5 -9.27 1.12 -17.23
C THR A 5 -9.59 2.19 -18.29
N GLU A 6 -10.82 2.21 -18.76
CA GLU A 6 -11.32 3.19 -19.76
C GLU A 6 -11.21 4.64 -19.28
N TRP A 7 -11.32 4.89 -17.96
CA TRP A 7 -11.16 6.21 -17.37
C TRP A 7 -9.75 6.77 -17.56
N PHE A 8 -8.78 5.91 -17.76
CA PHE A 8 -7.37 6.29 -17.95
C PHE A 8 -6.97 6.35 -19.42
N LEU A 9 -7.92 6.11 -20.35
CA LEU A 9 -7.65 6.17 -21.79
C LEU A 9 -7.14 7.57 -22.23
N PRO A 10 -7.77 8.69 -21.84
CA PRO A 10 -7.27 10.01 -22.19
C PRO A 10 -5.86 10.27 -21.63
N ALA A 11 -5.58 9.79 -20.42
CA ALA A 11 -4.28 9.94 -19.79
C ALA A 11 -3.20 9.12 -20.50
N SER A 12 -3.52 7.91 -20.98
CA SER A 12 -2.55 7.09 -21.74
C SER A 12 -2.19 7.68 -23.10
N GLN A 13 -3.10 8.45 -23.69
CA GLN A 13 -2.90 9.16 -24.95
C GLN A 13 -2.27 10.55 -24.78
N SER A 14 -2.17 11.04 -23.54
CA SER A 14 -1.54 12.32 -23.24
C SER A 14 -0.03 12.29 -23.48
N MET A 15 0.59 13.46 -23.56
CA MET A 15 2.05 13.61 -23.70
C MET A 15 2.80 12.88 -22.57
N ILE A 16 2.29 12.98 -21.34
CA ILE A 16 2.88 12.31 -20.18
C ILE A 16 2.74 10.78 -20.30
N GLY A 17 1.58 10.28 -20.74
CA GLY A 17 1.36 8.86 -20.97
C GLY A 17 2.28 8.30 -22.04
N GLN A 18 2.45 9.01 -23.14
CA GLN A 18 3.35 8.66 -24.24
C GLN A 18 4.82 8.66 -23.79
N TRP A 19 5.24 9.68 -23.03
CA TRP A 19 6.59 9.72 -22.48
C TRP A 19 6.84 8.56 -21.51
N LEU A 20 5.90 8.28 -20.62
CA LEU A 20 6.00 7.16 -19.68
C LEU A 20 6.08 5.82 -20.41
N GLY A 21 5.18 5.59 -21.38
CA GLY A 21 5.10 4.32 -22.09
C GLY A 21 6.27 4.09 -23.05
N HIS A 22 6.55 5.04 -23.92
CA HIS A 22 7.60 4.88 -24.93
C HIS A 22 8.98 5.27 -24.43
N GLY A 23 9.07 6.39 -23.64
CA GLY A 23 10.36 6.91 -23.17
C GLY A 23 10.93 6.13 -22.00
N TYR A 24 10.11 5.83 -20.97
CA TYR A 24 10.58 5.20 -19.75
C TYR A 24 10.41 3.67 -19.75
N LEU A 25 9.25 3.16 -20.16
CA LEU A 25 8.96 1.72 -20.17
C LEU A 25 9.40 1.02 -21.47
N GLY A 26 9.78 1.77 -22.51
CA GLY A 26 10.24 1.21 -23.78
C GLY A 26 9.15 0.40 -24.53
N LEU A 27 7.87 0.66 -24.27
CA LEU A 27 6.76 -0.03 -24.91
C LEU A 27 6.68 0.36 -26.39
N GLN A 28 6.37 -0.61 -27.24
CA GLN A 28 6.12 -0.37 -28.66
C GLN A 28 4.62 -0.49 -28.95
N GLY A 29 4.07 0.49 -29.70
CA GLY A 29 2.66 0.52 -30.07
C GLY A 29 1.79 1.34 -29.13
N SER A 30 0.47 1.05 -29.10
CA SER A 30 -0.49 1.78 -28.28
C SER A 30 -0.29 1.45 -26.79
N ILE A 31 -0.22 2.49 -25.96
CA ILE A 31 -0.03 2.34 -24.51
C ILE A 31 -1.37 1.98 -23.88
N HIS A 32 -1.42 0.78 -23.28
CA HIS A 32 -2.63 0.35 -22.59
C HIS A 32 -2.85 1.19 -21.32
N PRO A 33 -4.08 1.69 -21.05
CA PRO A 33 -4.40 2.53 -19.88
C PRO A 33 -3.98 1.94 -18.54
N TYR A 34 -3.85 0.63 -18.46
CA TYR A 34 -3.39 -0.08 -17.26
C TYR A 34 -2.02 0.40 -16.75
N TYR A 35 -1.08 0.74 -17.66
CA TYR A 35 0.25 1.21 -17.26
C TYR A 35 0.17 2.57 -16.54
N ILE A 36 -0.72 3.46 -16.99
CA ILE A 36 -0.93 4.76 -16.34
C ILE A 36 -1.56 4.56 -14.97
N MET A 37 -2.55 3.68 -14.87
CA MET A 37 -3.18 3.35 -13.60
C MET A 37 -2.18 2.73 -12.62
N ALA A 38 -1.29 1.84 -13.08
CA ALA A 38 -0.25 1.23 -12.26
C ALA A 38 0.79 2.28 -11.81
N ALA A 39 1.22 3.17 -12.70
CA ALA A 39 2.15 4.25 -12.36
C ALA A 39 1.54 5.20 -11.32
N LEU A 40 0.30 5.62 -11.50
CA LEU A 40 -0.42 6.47 -10.54
C LEU A 40 -0.55 5.77 -9.18
N TYR A 41 -0.91 4.49 -9.17
CA TYR A 41 -0.97 3.70 -7.95
C TYR A 41 0.38 3.68 -7.22
N LEU A 42 1.48 3.44 -7.93
CA LEU A 42 2.82 3.41 -7.35
C LEU A 42 3.21 4.78 -6.75
N VAL A 43 2.89 5.88 -7.44
CA VAL A 43 3.15 7.23 -6.91
C VAL A 43 2.37 7.47 -5.63
N VAL A 44 1.05 7.23 -5.63
CA VAL A 44 0.20 7.43 -4.46
C VAL A 44 0.64 6.52 -3.31
N PHE A 45 0.97 5.27 -3.60
CA PHE A 45 1.49 4.33 -2.61
C PHE A 45 2.81 4.80 -2.00
N SER A 46 3.78 5.24 -2.82
CA SER A 46 5.08 5.73 -2.36
C SER A 46 4.94 6.98 -1.48
N VAL A 47 4.04 7.90 -1.85
CA VAL A 47 3.74 9.07 -1.02
C VAL A 47 3.14 8.64 0.32
N GLY A 48 2.19 7.71 0.31
CA GLY A 48 1.60 7.16 1.54
C GLY A 48 2.65 6.51 2.43
N GLU A 49 3.55 5.73 1.85
CA GLU A 49 4.64 5.07 2.57
C GLU A 49 5.63 6.09 3.17
N ALA A 50 5.96 7.15 2.45
CA ALA A 50 6.86 8.20 2.93
C ALA A 50 6.31 8.91 4.19
N PHE A 51 5.00 9.02 4.33
CA PHE A 51 4.36 9.57 5.53
C PHE A 51 4.19 8.53 6.64
N TYR A 52 3.91 7.28 6.29
CA TYR A 52 3.60 6.22 7.24
C TYR A 52 4.86 5.68 7.93
N SER A 53 5.91 5.37 7.17
CA SER A 53 7.10 4.69 7.69
C SER A 53 7.79 5.44 8.85
N PRO A 54 8.08 6.76 8.74
CA PRO A 54 8.69 7.50 9.83
C PRO A 54 7.85 7.48 11.11
N ARG A 55 6.53 7.58 10.97
CA ARG A 55 5.60 7.61 12.11
C ARG A 55 5.58 6.31 12.90
N VAL A 56 5.71 5.17 12.23
CA VAL A 56 5.78 3.87 12.90
C VAL A 56 7.03 3.78 13.78
N TYR A 57 8.17 4.24 13.27
CA TYR A 57 9.43 4.23 14.02
C TYR A 57 9.44 5.23 15.17
N GLU A 58 8.96 6.46 14.94
CA GLU A 58 8.79 7.48 15.98
C GLU A 58 7.91 6.96 17.12
N TYR A 59 6.79 6.34 16.78
CA TYR A 59 5.88 5.76 17.78
C TYR A 59 6.52 4.63 18.56
N ALA A 60 7.20 3.70 17.89
CA ALA A 60 7.89 2.59 18.55
C ALA A 60 8.97 3.09 19.52
N ALA A 61 9.72 4.14 19.14
CA ALA A 61 10.71 4.76 19.99
C ALA A 61 10.08 5.52 21.18
N ALA A 62 8.95 6.20 20.97
CA ALA A 62 8.28 6.99 21.99
C ALA A 62 7.65 6.15 23.12
N ILE A 63 7.20 4.92 22.80
CA ILE A 63 6.63 4.00 23.80
C ILE A 63 7.66 3.09 24.46
N ALA A 64 8.90 3.11 23.97
CA ALA A 64 9.96 2.24 24.49
C ALA A 64 10.47 2.75 25.85
N PRO A 65 10.67 1.87 26.84
CA PRO A 65 11.43 2.20 28.05
C PRO A 65 12.87 2.61 27.70
N LYS A 66 13.45 3.49 28.53
CA LYS A 66 14.85 3.93 28.34
C LYS A 66 15.82 2.73 28.19
N GLY A 67 16.61 2.72 27.14
CA GLY A 67 17.56 1.66 26.82
C GLY A 67 16.98 0.43 26.08
N GLN A 68 15.69 0.41 25.77
CA GLN A 68 15.03 -0.66 25.04
C GLN A 68 14.49 -0.24 23.67
N GLU A 69 14.88 0.93 23.17
CA GLU A 69 14.39 1.53 21.92
C GLU A 69 14.64 0.60 20.72
N ALA A 70 15.79 -0.07 20.69
CA ALA A 70 16.14 -1.04 19.64
C ALA A 70 15.23 -2.27 19.63
N SER A 71 14.87 -2.78 20.82
CA SER A 71 13.98 -3.94 20.95
C SER A 71 12.55 -3.60 20.51
N TYR A 72 12.03 -2.45 20.90
CA TYR A 72 10.72 -1.97 20.50
C TYR A 72 10.67 -1.65 19.00
N GLY A 73 11.75 -1.06 18.45
CA GLY A 73 11.92 -0.88 17.02
C GLY A 73 11.85 -2.20 16.25
N SER A 74 12.52 -3.24 16.75
CA SER A 74 12.45 -4.57 16.15
C SER A 74 11.06 -5.19 16.20
N LEU A 75 10.32 -5.03 17.30
CA LEU A 75 8.92 -5.47 17.42
C LEU A 75 7.99 -4.76 16.46
N ALA A 76 8.26 -3.50 16.11
CA ALA A 76 7.48 -2.75 15.13
C ALA A 76 7.53 -3.36 13.72
N TYR A 77 8.51 -4.24 13.43
CA TYR A 77 8.58 -4.99 12.17
C TYR A 77 7.70 -6.25 12.13
N LEU A 78 7.20 -6.73 13.27
CA LEU A 78 6.35 -7.94 13.31
C LEU A 78 5.12 -7.84 12.37
N PRO A 79 4.38 -6.73 12.30
CA PRO A 79 3.27 -6.59 11.37
C PRO A 79 3.70 -6.72 9.90
N PHE A 80 4.91 -6.24 9.56
CA PHE A 80 5.46 -6.40 8.21
C PHE A 80 5.79 -7.85 7.88
N LEU A 81 6.28 -8.63 8.86
CA LEU A 81 6.51 -10.07 8.70
C LEU A 81 5.19 -10.80 8.40
N VAL A 82 4.14 -10.51 9.19
CA VAL A 82 2.80 -11.06 8.95
C VAL A 82 2.29 -10.66 7.57
N GLY A 83 2.47 -9.39 7.18
CA GLY A 83 2.11 -8.90 5.84
C GLY A 83 2.81 -9.68 4.73
N LYS A 84 4.10 -9.99 4.86
CA LYS A 84 4.84 -10.79 3.89
C LYS A 84 4.32 -12.22 3.79
N LEU A 85 3.91 -12.83 4.88
CA LEU A 85 3.27 -14.15 4.87
C LEU A 85 1.92 -14.12 4.12
N LEU A 86 1.14 -13.03 4.28
CA LEU A 86 -0.12 -12.83 3.57
C LEU A 86 0.08 -12.59 2.07
N VAL A 87 1.23 -12.10 1.62
CA VAL A 87 1.56 -11.98 0.19
C VAL A 87 1.54 -13.34 -0.49
N GLY A 88 1.95 -14.42 0.21
CA GLY A 88 1.81 -15.79 -0.30
C GLY A 88 0.36 -16.18 -0.61
N ALA A 89 -0.59 -15.75 0.22
CA ALA A 89 -2.02 -15.94 -0.03
C ALA A 89 -2.50 -15.16 -1.27
N GLY A 90 -1.83 -14.06 -1.63
CA GLY A 90 -2.09 -13.31 -2.86
C GLY A 90 -1.86 -14.12 -4.12
N GLY A 91 -0.85 -15.00 -4.13
CA GLY A 91 -0.60 -15.92 -5.24
C GLY A 91 -1.74 -16.92 -5.43
N TRP A 92 -2.30 -17.45 -4.36
CA TRP A 92 -3.47 -18.32 -4.42
C TRP A 92 -4.72 -17.59 -4.96
N LEU A 93 -4.96 -16.36 -4.51
CA LEU A 93 -6.04 -15.52 -5.04
C LEU A 93 -5.84 -15.22 -6.52
N LEU A 94 -4.62 -14.96 -6.94
CA LEU A 94 -4.29 -14.72 -8.34
C LEU A 94 -4.61 -15.98 -9.19
N ALA A 95 -4.20 -17.14 -8.75
CA ALA A 95 -4.48 -18.41 -9.43
C ALA A 95 -5.98 -18.72 -9.50
N ALA A 96 -6.74 -18.38 -8.45
CA ALA A 96 -8.18 -18.63 -8.39
C ALA A 96 -9.01 -17.66 -9.26
N TYR A 97 -8.64 -16.37 -9.30
CA TYR A 97 -9.45 -15.34 -9.98
C TYR A 97 -8.87 -14.88 -11.32
N VAL A 98 -7.61 -15.15 -11.60
CA VAL A 98 -6.93 -14.80 -12.85
C VAL A 98 -6.12 -16.01 -13.34
N PRO A 99 -6.77 -17.15 -13.62
CA PRO A 99 -6.08 -18.34 -14.12
C PRO A 99 -5.48 -18.08 -15.51
N GLU A 100 -4.47 -18.86 -15.87
CA GLU A 100 -3.86 -18.79 -17.22
C GLU A 100 -4.87 -19.12 -18.32
N HIS A 101 -5.76 -20.09 -18.05
CA HIS A 101 -6.81 -20.55 -18.96
C HIS A 101 -8.17 -20.44 -18.29
N GLY A 102 -9.14 -19.82 -18.97
CA GLY A 102 -10.53 -19.69 -18.50
C GLY A 102 -10.97 -18.23 -18.23
N PRO A 103 -12.16 -18.05 -17.67
CA PRO A 103 -12.68 -16.72 -17.36
C PRO A 103 -11.86 -16.05 -16.25
N ARG A 104 -11.51 -14.79 -16.47
CA ARG A 104 -10.71 -13.99 -15.53
C ARG A 104 -11.58 -12.95 -14.85
N HIS A 105 -11.53 -12.92 -13.53
CA HIS A 105 -12.27 -11.97 -12.70
C HIS A 105 -11.32 -11.07 -11.87
N PRO A 106 -10.45 -10.28 -12.51
CA PRO A 106 -9.48 -9.46 -11.79
C PRO A 106 -10.13 -8.42 -10.88
N GLY A 107 -11.30 -7.90 -11.26
CA GLY A 107 -12.06 -6.95 -10.44
C GLY A 107 -12.46 -7.53 -9.08
N THR A 108 -12.91 -8.79 -9.04
CA THR A 108 -13.26 -9.47 -7.79
C THR A 108 -12.03 -9.67 -6.90
N MET A 109 -10.92 -10.08 -7.47
CA MET A 109 -9.65 -10.20 -6.74
C MET A 109 -9.24 -8.87 -6.11
N TRP A 110 -9.26 -7.79 -6.88
CA TRP A 110 -8.90 -6.46 -6.38
C TRP A 110 -9.89 -5.94 -5.34
N LEU A 111 -11.18 -6.28 -5.45
CA LEU A 111 -12.18 -5.97 -4.44
C LEU A 111 -11.84 -6.63 -3.10
N ILE A 112 -11.45 -7.91 -3.12
CA ILE A 112 -11.05 -8.64 -1.91
C ILE A 112 -9.84 -7.96 -1.26
N PHE A 113 -8.82 -7.60 -2.04
CA PHE A 113 -7.67 -6.86 -1.51
C PHE A 113 -8.06 -5.48 -0.95
N ALA A 114 -8.94 -4.75 -1.62
CA ALA A 114 -9.41 -3.45 -1.15
C ALA A 114 -10.18 -3.56 0.17
N LEU A 115 -11.05 -4.56 0.30
CA LEU A 115 -11.78 -4.83 1.54
C LEU A 115 -10.82 -5.22 2.68
N ALA A 116 -9.88 -6.11 2.41
CA ALA A 116 -8.86 -6.49 3.40
C ALA A 116 -8.02 -5.30 3.84
N ALA A 117 -7.57 -4.46 2.91
CA ALA A 117 -6.81 -3.25 3.20
C ALA A 117 -7.62 -2.20 3.99
N SER A 118 -8.94 -2.16 3.81
CA SER A 118 -9.82 -1.22 4.51
C SER A 118 -9.98 -1.55 6.01
N VAL A 119 -9.68 -2.78 6.43
CA VAL A 119 -9.81 -3.19 7.83
C VAL A 119 -8.94 -2.33 8.76
N ALA A 120 -7.71 -2.04 8.37
CA ALA A 120 -6.79 -1.26 9.20
C ALA A 120 -7.26 0.20 9.41
N PRO A 121 -7.55 1.02 8.37
CA PRO A 121 -8.01 2.38 8.58
C PRO A 121 -9.37 2.45 9.28
N VAL A 122 -10.29 1.52 8.98
CA VAL A 122 -11.58 1.43 9.68
C VAL A 122 -11.37 1.09 11.16
N GLY A 123 -10.50 0.13 11.46
CA GLY A 123 -10.13 -0.21 12.82
C GLY A 123 -9.53 0.96 13.58
N LEU A 124 -8.60 1.70 12.97
CA LEU A 124 -7.99 2.90 13.58
C LEU A 124 -9.04 3.98 13.87
N ILE A 125 -9.98 4.22 12.96
CA ILE A 125 -11.05 5.20 13.17
C ILE A 125 -12.00 4.74 14.28
N ALA A 126 -12.39 3.46 14.29
CA ALA A 126 -13.30 2.90 15.27
C ALA A 126 -12.70 2.91 16.69
N PHE A 127 -11.41 2.58 16.80
CA PHE A 127 -10.71 2.48 18.06
C PHE A 127 -9.93 3.74 18.46
N ARG A 128 -10.02 4.84 17.68
CA ARG A 128 -9.27 6.09 17.91
C ARG A 128 -9.36 6.64 19.33
N ARG A 129 -10.50 6.44 19.99
CA ARG A 129 -10.73 6.90 21.38
C ARG A 129 -9.98 6.07 22.43
N TYR A 130 -9.56 4.84 22.08
CA TYR A 130 -8.82 3.94 22.95
C TYR A 130 -7.31 4.03 22.71
N ILE A 131 -6.91 4.52 21.53
CA ILE A 131 -5.50 4.70 21.17
C ILE A 131 -5.03 6.01 21.78
N ARG A 132 -4.37 5.91 22.94
CA ARG A 132 -3.66 7.05 23.54
C ARG A 132 -2.31 7.16 22.86
N VAL A 133 -2.07 8.26 22.15
CA VAL A 133 -0.74 8.60 21.63
C VAL A 133 -0.04 9.37 22.74
N PRO A 134 1.03 8.83 23.37
CA PRO A 134 1.89 9.63 24.23
C PRO A 134 2.45 10.77 23.37
N GLU A 135 2.31 12.02 23.84
CA GLU A 135 2.93 13.14 23.15
C GLU A 135 4.44 12.90 23.13
N ALA A 136 4.99 12.65 21.96
CA ALA A 136 6.42 12.47 21.80
C ALA A 136 7.13 13.75 22.25
N GLY A 137 7.89 13.65 23.34
CA GLY A 137 8.67 14.77 23.88
C GLY A 137 8.23 15.30 25.24
N ARG A 138 7.09 14.89 25.80
CA ARG A 138 6.75 15.21 27.19
C ARG A 138 7.38 14.18 28.11
N GLN A 139 8.69 14.26 28.25
CA GLN A 139 9.36 13.69 29.41
C GLN A 139 9.03 14.64 30.57
N ASP A 140 8.19 14.18 31.50
CA ASP A 140 8.05 14.83 32.78
C ASP A 140 9.46 14.87 33.38
N VAL A 141 9.99 16.09 33.48
CA VAL A 141 11.24 16.39 34.15
C VAL A 141 10.83 16.44 35.63
N ASP A 142 10.93 15.32 36.34
CA ASP A 142 10.98 15.23 37.79
C ASP A 142 12.41 14.82 38.23
#